data_db9957fe73d2fdbae5292245aac69980
#
_entry.id   db9957fe73d2fdbae5292245aac69980
#
_cell.length_a   1.000
_cell.length_b   1.000
_cell.length_c   1.000
_cell.angle_alpha   90.00
_cell.angle_beta   90.00
_cell.angle_gamma   90.00
#
_symmetry.space_group_name_H-M   'P 1'
#
loop_
_entity.id
_entity.type
_entity.pdbx_description
1 polymer ?
#
loop_
_entity_poly.entity_id
_entity_poly.type
_entity_poly.pdbx_seq_one_letter_code
_entity_poly.pdbx_strand_id
1 'polypeptide(L)'
;LIGTHAFRLYEAELSVRMPFDHLAATGDIDIASRERLPLALADAAYPAIAEVLDGFAFDAVPGLDRNMIWKWRQVRSNSLGEFLTPSFREDEDVRKPEAIGVHARALHFLNYLIAEPIPAAVLYRFGVQVQIPQPGQHVAQAVQCQP
;
A
#
# COMPACT_ATOMS: atom_id res chain seq x y z
N LEU A 1 -2.57 2.32 -3.51
CA LEU A 1 -1.45 3.05 -2.93
C LEU A 1 -1.94 3.85 -1.74
N ILE A 2 -1.22 3.81 -0.61
CA ILE A 2 -1.53 4.59 0.59
C ILE A 2 -0.24 5.25 1.11
N GLY A 3 -0.28 5.87 2.31
CA GLY A 3 0.89 6.49 2.94
C GLY A 3 1.38 7.76 2.22
N THR A 4 2.65 8.09 2.42
CA THR A 4 3.26 9.34 1.93
C THR A 4 3.21 9.47 0.41
N HIS A 5 3.34 8.38 -0.33
CA HIS A 5 3.26 8.41 -1.79
C HIS A 5 1.85 8.72 -2.31
N ALA A 6 0.80 8.21 -1.65
CA ALA A 6 -0.56 8.58 -1.98
C ALA A 6 -0.82 10.06 -1.68
N PHE A 7 -0.30 10.55 -0.55
CA PHE A 7 -0.45 11.95 -0.17
C PHE A 7 0.12 12.93 -1.21
N ARG A 8 1.26 12.60 -1.81
CA ARG A 8 1.86 13.41 -2.87
C ARG A 8 1.00 13.51 -4.14
N LEU A 9 0.18 12.51 -4.41
CA LEU A 9 -0.67 12.50 -5.58
C LEU A 9 -1.88 13.44 -5.44
N TYR A 10 -2.24 13.83 -4.22
CA TYR A 10 -3.34 14.79 -4.01
C TYR A 10 -3.05 16.17 -4.61
N GLU A 11 -1.80 16.59 -4.74
CA GLU A 11 -1.48 17.88 -5.38
C GLU A 11 -2.02 17.95 -6.81
N ALA A 12 -1.81 16.88 -7.59
CA ALA A 12 -2.28 16.80 -8.95
C ALA A 12 -3.81 16.66 -9.02
N GLU A 13 -4.38 15.80 -8.18
CA GLU A 13 -5.82 15.50 -8.22
C GLU A 13 -6.68 16.65 -7.68
N LEU A 14 -6.20 17.37 -6.68
CA LEU A 14 -6.94 18.48 -6.06
C LEU A 14 -6.55 19.85 -6.63
N SER A 15 -5.58 19.91 -7.55
CA SER A 15 -5.01 21.14 -8.09
C SER A 15 -4.55 22.11 -7.01
N VAL A 16 -3.99 21.58 -5.92
CA VAL A 16 -3.43 22.35 -4.81
C VAL A 16 -1.93 22.16 -4.76
N ARG A 17 -1.22 23.14 -4.22
CA ARG A 17 0.20 23.02 -3.94
C ARG A 17 0.41 22.87 -2.44
N MET A 18 1.05 21.80 -2.04
CA MET A 18 1.35 21.53 -0.63
C MET A 18 2.82 21.86 -0.35
N PRO A 19 3.12 22.60 0.72
CA PRO A 19 4.51 22.84 1.13
C PRO A 19 5.08 21.54 1.73
N PHE A 20 5.79 20.78 0.91
CA PHE A 20 6.41 19.49 1.34
C PHE A 20 7.70 19.67 2.14
N ASP A 21 8.19 20.87 2.33
CA ASP A 21 9.47 21.15 2.99
C ASP A 21 9.57 20.58 4.42
N HIS A 22 8.45 20.25 5.03
CA HIS A 22 8.36 19.68 6.38
C HIS A 22 7.78 18.24 6.42
N LEU A 23 7.38 17.69 5.28
CA LEU A 23 6.90 16.30 5.24
C LEU A 23 8.11 15.39 5.02
N ALA A 24 8.37 14.53 6.00
CA ALA A 24 9.39 13.51 5.87
C ALA A 24 9.20 12.73 4.56
N ALA A 25 10.17 12.84 3.66
CA ALA A 25 10.18 12.03 2.45
C ALA A 25 10.54 10.61 2.86
N THR A 26 9.53 9.76 3.04
CA THR A 26 9.78 8.34 3.21
C THR A 26 10.03 7.71 1.84
N GLY A 27 10.99 6.80 1.76
CA GLY A 27 11.23 5.99 0.56
C GLY A 27 10.32 4.76 0.49
N ASP A 28 9.37 4.65 1.42
CA ASP A 28 8.56 3.44 1.60
C ASP A 28 7.27 3.53 0.77
N ILE A 29 6.97 2.45 0.07
CA ILE A 29 5.78 2.32 -0.78
C ILE A 29 4.79 1.41 -0.06
N ASP A 30 3.66 1.96 0.36
CA ASP A 30 2.60 1.22 1.04
C ASP A 30 1.49 0.85 0.06
N ILE A 31 1.26 -0.43 -0.10
CA ILE A 31 0.23 -0.99 -0.98
C ILE A 31 -0.81 -1.71 -0.13
N ALA A 32 -2.02 -1.17 -0.09
CA ALA A 32 -3.13 -1.79 0.61
C ALA A 32 -4.01 -2.60 -0.36
N SER A 33 -4.32 -3.83 0.02
CA SER A 33 -5.29 -4.67 -0.69
C SER A 33 -6.60 -4.66 0.06
N ARG A 34 -7.68 -4.32 -0.65
CA ARG A 34 -9.04 -4.49 -0.17
C ARG A 34 -9.52 -5.87 -0.58
N GLU A 35 -9.57 -6.78 0.37
CA GLU A 35 -10.26 -8.05 0.18
C GLU A 35 -11.76 -7.78 0.16
N ARG A 36 -12.35 -7.67 -1.03
CA ARG A 36 -13.80 -7.84 -1.16
C ARG A 36 -14.08 -9.33 -1.01
N LEU A 37 -15.15 -9.68 -0.31
CA LEU A 37 -15.69 -11.03 -0.29
C LEU A 37 -15.50 -11.68 -1.67
N PRO A 38 -15.02 -12.92 -1.76
CA PRO A 38 -14.79 -13.60 -3.02
C PRO A 38 -16.12 -13.84 -3.72
N LEU A 39 -16.66 -12.83 -4.39
CA LEU A 39 -17.71 -13.01 -5.36
C LEU A 39 -17.02 -13.35 -6.68
N ALA A 40 -16.78 -14.65 -6.82
CA ALA A 40 -16.78 -15.42 -8.08
C ALA A 40 -15.81 -15.05 -9.22
N LEU A 41 -14.88 -14.11 -9.07
CA LEU A 41 -13.83 -13.87 -10.06
C LEU A 41 -12.51 -13.73 -9.32
N ALA A 42 -11.78 -14.85 -9.31
CA ALA A 42 -10.39 -14.90 -8.84
C ALA A 42 -9.49 -14.20 -9.87
N ASP A 43 -9.54 -12.88 -9.91
CA ASP A 43 -8.53 -12.09 -10.61
C ASP A 43 -7.29 -12.01 -9.71
N ALA A 44 -6.55 -13.12 -9.70
CA ALA A 44 -5.19 -13.08 -9.16
C ALA A 44 -4.38 -12.07 -9.97
N ALA A 45 -3.55 -11.29 -9.28
CA ALA A 45 -2.65 -10.35 -9.94
C ALA A 45 -1.78 -11.08 -10.98
N TYR A 46 -1.78 -10.61 -12.22
CA TYR A 46 -0.91 -11.14 -13.26
C TYR A 46 -0.08 -10.02 -13.89
N PRO A 47 1.24 -10.15 -14.00
CA PRO A 47 2.06 -11.22 -13.41
C PRO A 47 1.96 -11.28 -11.88
N ALA A 48 2.38 -12.40 -11.28
CA ALA A 48 2.37 -12.54 -9.82
C ALA A 48 3.22 -11.44 -9.17
N ILE A 49 2.76 -10.87 -8.06
CA ILE A 49 3.45 -9.75 -7.38
C ILE A 49 4.88 -10.12 -7.02
N ALA A 50 5.14 -11.36 -6.60
CA ALA A 50 6.49 -11.83 -6.29
C ALA A 50 7.43 -11.77 -7.51
N GLU A 51 6.94 -12.09 -8.72
CA GLU A 51 7.70 -11.99 -9.96
C GLU A 51 8.01 -10.54 -10.33
N VAL A 52 7.04 -9.65 -10.11
CA VAL A 52 7.23 -8.21 -10.33
C VAL A 52 8.30 -7.66 -9.39
N LEU A 53 8.23 -8.00 -8.10
CA LEU A 53 9.21 -7.56 -7.11
C LEU A 53 10.62 -8.05 -7.44
N ASP A 54 10.77 -9.32 -7.83
CA ASP A 54 12.05 -9.89 -8.29
C ASP A 54 12.56 -9.14 -9.51
N GLY A 55 11.74 -8.88 -10.50
CA GLY A 55 12.08 -8.11 -11.70
C GLY A 55 12.57 -6.69 -11.43
N PHE A 56 12.16 -6.09 -10.31
CA PHE A 56 12.64 -4.79 -9.84
C PHE A 56 13.74 -4.88 -8.77
N ALA A 57 14.32 -6.05 -8.55
CA ALA A 57 15.36 -6.33 -7.56
C ALA A 57 14.96 -5.94 -6.13
N PHE A 58 13.76 -6.37 -5.74
CA PHE A 58 13.32 -6.30 -4.36
C PHE A 58 13.61 -7.62 -3.66
N ASP A 59 14.31 -7.57 -2.55
CA ASP A 59 14.55 -8.69 -1.67
C ASP A 59 13.54 -8.74 -0.53
N ALA A 60 13.13 -9.96 -0.19
CA ALA A 60 12.26 -10.20 0.95
C ALA A 60 12.94 -9.80 2.27
N VAL A 61 12.26 -9.02 3.09
CA VAL A 61 12.74 -8.68 4.44
C VAL A 61 12.09 -9.63 5.44
N PRO A 62 12.84 -10.57 6.05
CA PRO A 62 12.30 -11.50 7.03
C PRO A 62 11.77 -10.76 8.27
N GLY A 63 10.56 -11.10 8.70
CA GLY A 63 10.01 -10.70 9.99
C GLY A 63 10.39 -11.69 11.11
N LEU A 64 9.64 -11.64 12.21
CA LEU A 64 9.77 -12.62 13.32
C LEU A 64 9.46 -14.03 12.82
N ASP A 65 8.44 -14.18 11.99
CA ASP A 65 8.18 -15.42 11.25
C ASP A 65 8.75 -15.29 9.84
N ARG A 66 9.76 -16.10 9.54
CA ARG A 66 10.45 -16.09 8.24
C ARG A 66 9.57 -16.50 7.07
N ASN A 67 8.45 -17.15 7.32
CA ASN A 67 7.52 -17.60 6.29
C ASN A 67 6.48 -16.53 5.92
N MET A 68 6.34 -15.48 6.75
CA MET A 68 5.33 -14.42 6.57
C MET A 68 5.98 -13.13 6.07
N ILE A 69 6.32 -13.08 4.78
CA ILE A 69 7.00 -11.94 4.16
C ILE A 69 5.96 -10.96 3.61
N TRP A 70 5.83 -9.82 4.27
CA TRP A 70 4.93 -8.73 3.88
C TRP A 70 5.67 -7.43 3.56
N LYS A 71 7.00 -7.42 3.78
CA LYS A 71 7.90 -6.30 3.56
C LYS A 71 9.02 -6.71 2.62
N TRP A 72 9.35 -5.84 1.69
CA TRP A 72 10.36 -6.05 0.66
C TRP A 72 11.27 -4.84 0.57
N ARG A 73 12.54 -5.04 0.27
CA ARG A 73 13.54 -3.96 0.16
C ARG A 73 14.15 -3.94 -1.22
N GLN A 74 14.10 -2.79 -1.87
CA GLN A 74 14.77 -2.59 -3.14
C GLN A 74 16.28 -2.47 -2.93
N VAL A 75 17.06 -3.31 -3.62
CA VAL A 75 18.50 -3.48 -3.40
C VAL A 75 19.31 -2.19 -3.64
N ARG A 76 18.94 -1.41 -4.64
CA ARG A 76 19.71 -0.23 -5.06
C ARG A 76 19.36 1.04 -4.28
N SER A 77 18.08 1.28 -4.06
CA SER A 77 17.58 2.51 -3.42
C SER A 77 17.37 2.35 -1.92
N ASN A 78 17.39 1.13 -1.41
CA ASN A 78 17.02 0.78 -0.03
C ASN A 78 15.56 1.15 0.33
N SER A 79 14.73 1.48 -0.67
CA SER A 79 13.32 1.76 -0.48
C SER A 79 12.59 0.48 -0.05
N LEU A 80 11.61 0.62 0.83
CA LEU A 80 10.78 -0.49 1.29
C LEU A 80 9.47 -0.52 0.50
N GLY A 81 8.98 -1.72 0.21
CA GLY A 81 7.63 -1.98 -0.25
C GLY A 81 6.89 -2.78 0.82
N GLU A 82 5.79 -2.27 1.32
CA GLU A 82 4.98 -2.92 2.34
C GLU A 82 3.60 -3.26 1.79
N PHE A 83 3.17 -4.50 2.04
CA PHE A 83 1.81 -4.94 1.69
C PHE A 83 0.96 -4.96 2.95
N LEU A 84 -0.19 -4.31 2.85
CA LEU A 84 -1.11 -4.08 3.96
C LEU A 84 -2.50 -4.60 3.61
N THR A 85 -3.24 -5.06 4.62
CA THR A 85 -4.62 -5.54 4.48
C THR A 85 -5.43 -5.16 5.71
N PRO A 86 -6.75 -4.97 5.60
CA PRO A 86 -7.58 -4.74 6.77
C PRO A 86 -7.54 -5.91 7.74
N SER A 87 -7.43 -5.62 9.04
CA SER A 87 -7.67 -6.58 10.11
C SER A 87 -9.12 -6.51 10.57
N PHE A 88 -9.69 -7.69 10.82
CA PHE A 88 -11.04 -7.83 11.38
C PHE A 88 -11.03 -8.57 12.72
N ARG A 89 -9.84 -8.96 13.21
CA ARG A 89 -9.63 -9.65 14.49
C ARG A 89 -8.52 -8.96 15.26
N GLU A 90 -8.63 -8.96 16.59
CA GLU A 90 -7.66 -8.28 17.46
C GLU A 90 -6.26 -8.89 17.43
N ASP A 91 -6.16 -10.19 17.15
CA ASP A 91 -4.94 -10.98 17.15
C ASP A 91 -4.36 -11.27 15.75
N GLU A 92 -4.87 -10.60 14.71
CA GLU A 92 -4.46 -10.83 13.34
C GLU A 92 -3.33 -9.88 12.92
N ASP A 93 -2.10 -10.39 12.87
CA ASP A 93 -0.93 -9.60 12.50
C ASP A 93 -0.62 -9.64 11.01
N VAL A 94 -0.61 -10.83 10.41
CA VAL A 94 -0.24 -11.07 9.00
C VAL A 94 -1.18 -12.09 8.38
N ARG A 95 -1.63 -11.81 7.17
CA ARG A 95 -2.42 -12.76 6.38
C ARG A 95 -1.98 -12.75 4.93
N LYS A 96 -2.42 -13.72 4.16
CA LYS A 96 -2.13 -13.84 2.73
C LYS A 96 -3.41 -13.67 1.93
N PRO A 97 -3.76 -12.43 1.50
CA PRO A 97 -4.92 -12.21 0.63
C PRO A 97 -4.72 -12.90 -0.72
N GLU A 98 -5.74 -13.62 -1.18
CA GLU A 98 -5.66 -14.39 -2.43
C GLU A 98 -5.42 -13.49 -3.64
N ALA A 99 -6.04 -12.30 -3.67
CA ALA A 99 -5.94 -11.36 -4.78
C ALA A 99 -4.52 -10.88 -5.07
N ILE A 100 -3.66 -10.79 -4.05
CA ILE A 100 -2.27 -10.33 -4.22
C ILE A 100 -1.24 -11.46 -4.14
N GLY A 101 -1.59 -12.62 -3.59
CA GLY A 101 -0.74 -13.81 -3.56
C GLY A 101 0.52 -13.72 -2.68
N VAL A 102 0.75 -12.58 -2.02
CA VAL A 102 1.83 -12.36 -1.05
C VAL A 102 1.25 -12.08 0.33
N HIS A 103 2.05 -12.24 1.39
CA HIS A 103 1.61 -11.87 2.73
C HIS A 103 1.47 -10.35 2.85
N ALA A 104 0.53 -9.92 3.67
CA ALA A 104 0.26 -8.53 3.99
C ALA A 104 0.07 -8.36 5.49
N ARG A 105 0.59 -7.27 6.04
CA ARG A 105 0.37 -6.92 7.44
C ARG A 105 -1.07 -6.48 7.63
N ALA A 106 -1.75 -7.05 8.61
CA ALA A 106 -3.12 -6.70 8.93
C ALA A 106 -3.14 -5.46 9.83
N LEU A 107 -3.89 -4.45 9.43
CA LEU A 107 -4.02 -3.19 10.17
C LEU A 107 -5.49 -2.91 10.49
N HIS A 108 -5.75 -2.57 11.76
CA HIS A 108 -7.06 -2.11 12.18
C HIS A 108 -7.42 -0.80 11.48
N PHE A 109 -8.69 -0.63 11.17
CA PHE A 109 -9.25 0.56 10.53
C PHE A 109 -8.74 0.85 9.10
N LEU A 110 -7.86 0.04 8.53
CA LEU A 110 -7.42 0.20 7.15
C LEU A 110 -8.59 0.14 6.16
N ASN A 111 -9.63 -0.63 6.48
CA ASN A 111 -10.86 -0.72 5.70
C ASN A 111 -11.55 0.64 5.50
N TYR A 112 -11.49 1.54 6.47
CA TYR A 112 -12.02 2.90 6.35
C TYR A 112 -11.18 3.74 5.40
N LEU A 113 -9.86 3.65 5.52
CA LEU A 113 -8.94 4.40 4.66
C LEU A 113 -9.11 4.07 3.18
N ILE A 114 -9.35 2.80 2.86
CA ILE A 114 -9.45 2.30 1.49
C ILE A 114 -10.88 2.03 1.03
N ALA A 115 -11.90 2.50 1.79
CA ALA A 115 -13.30 2.21 1.50
C ALA A 115 -13.74 2.74 0.14
N GLU A 116 -13.43 4.00 -0.15
CA GLU A 116 -13.84 4.74 -1.33
C GLU A 116 -12.62 5.41 -1.97
N PRO A 117 -11.78 4.64 -2.69
CA PRO A 117 -10.60 5.20 -3.29
C PRO A 117 -10.95 6.11 -4.47
N ILE A 118 -10.12 7.11 -4.70
CA ILE A 118 -10.17 7.94 -5.90
C ILE A 118 -9.05 7.54 -6.87
N PRO A 119 -9.25 7.65 -8.19
CA PRO A 119 -8.18 7.44 -9.15
C PRO A 119 -7.18 8.59 -9.10
N ALA A 120 -5.92 8.28 -9.26
CA ALA A 120 -4.84 9.25 -9.44
C ALA A 120 -3.88 8.76 -10.51
N ALA A 121 -3.12 9.67 -11.11
CA ALA A 121 -2.16 9.34 -12.15
C ALA A 121 -0.72 9.42 -11.66
N VAL A 122 0.05 8.36 -11.89
CA VAL A 122 1.50 8.35 -11.74
C VAL A 122 2.14 8.40 -13.11
N LEU A 123 3.05 9.34 -13.34
CA LEU A 123 3.78 9.45 -14.59
C LEU A 123 5.01 8.51 -14.54
N TYR A 124 4.96 7.43 -15.31
CA TYR A 124 6.07 6.53 -15.53
C TYR A 124 6.05 6.04 -16.98
N ARG A 125 6.94 6.55 -17.81
CA ARG A 125 6.97 6.34 -19.28
C ARG A 125 5.66 6.77 -19.96
N PHE A 126 4.55 6.29 -19.42
CA PHE A 126 3.16 6.64 -19.76
C PHE A 126 2.42 6.91 -18.45
N GLY A 127 1.19 7.42 -18.52
CA GLY A 127 0.37 7.55 -17.32
C GLY A 127 -0.07 6.17 -16.80
N VAL A 128 0.17 5.93 -15.53
CA VAL A 128 -0.32 4.73 -14.82
C VAL A 128 -1.39 5.18 -13.84
N GLN A 129 -2.59 4.66 -13.99
CA GLN A 129 -3.66 4.91 -13.04
C GLN A 129 -3.45 4.09 -11.77
N VAL A 130 -3.49 4.75 -10.64
CA VAL A 130 -3.46 4.13 -9.31
C VAL A 130 -4.68 4.57 -8.51
N GLN A 131 -5.04 3.79 -7.50
CA GLN A 131 -6.08 4.18 -6.55
C GLN A 131 -5.42 4.68 -5.27
N ILE A 132 -5.90 5.81 -4.75
CA ILE A 132 -5.46 6.41 -3.50
C ILE A 132 -6.69 6.66 -2.60
N PRO A 133 -6.52 6.74 -1.27
CA PRO A 133 -7.62 7.07 -0.37
C PRO A 133 -8.21 8.45 -0.68
N GLN A 134 -9.45 8.68 -0.29
CA GLN A 134 -9.97 10.04 -0.27
C GLN A 134 -9.21 10.91 0.74
N PRO A 135 -8.97 12.20 0.46
CA PRO A 135 -8.20 13.09 1.34
C PRO A 135 -8.72 13.13 2.79
N GLY A 136 -10.04 13.16 2.98
CA GLY A 136 -10.66 13.17 4.31
C GLY A 136 -10.40 11.90 5.14
N GLN A 137 -10.32 10.75 4.48
CA GLN A 137 -10.02 9.47 5.13
C GLN A 137 -8.56 9.36 5.56
N HIS A 138 -7.66 9.96 4.78
CA HIS A 138 -6.22 9.95 5.07
C HIS A 138 -5.90 10.75 6.34
N VAL A 139 -6.53 11.90 6.54
CA VAL A 139 -6.36 12.73 7.74
C VAL A 139 -6.85 12.01 8.99
N ALA A 140 -7.95 11.29 8.92
CA ALA A 140 -8.51 10.56 10.06
C ALA A 140 -7.54 9.50 10.60
N GLN A 141 -6.79 8.82 9.74
CA GLN A 141 -5.81 7.81 10.17
C GLN A 141 -4.57 8.45 10.83
N ALA A 142 -4.09 9.58 10.32
CA ALA A 142 -2.94 10.28 10.90
C ALA A 142 -3.19 10.72 12.34
N VAL A 143 -4.43 11.07 12.68
CA VAL A 143 -4.83 11.47 14.04
C VAL A 143 -4.90 10.27 15.00
N GLN A 144 -5.24 9.07 14.51
CA GLN A 144 -5.35 7.87 15.35
C GLN A 144 -4.01 7.19 15.64
N CYS A 145 -2.97 7.49 14.86
CA CYS A 145 -1.62 6.92 15.02
C CYS A 145 -0.71 7.78 15.93
N GLN A 146 -1.20 8.81 16.57
CA GLN A 146 -0.43 9.53 17.60
C GLN A 146 -0.56 8.78 18.93
N PRO A 147 0.58 8.45 19.58
CA PRO A 147 0.62 7.75 20.86
C PRO A 147 0.05 8.60 22.01
#